data_7a75acd2072591c065bbcd0a67176c82
#
_entry.id   7a75acd2072591c065bbcd0a67176c82
#
_cell.length_a   1.000
_cell.length_b   1.000
_cell.length_c   1.000
_cell.angle_alpha   90.00
_cell.angle_beta   90.00
_cell.angle_gamma   90.00
#
_symmetry.space_group_name_H-M   'P 1'
#
loop_
_entity.id
_entity.type
_entity.pdbx_description
1 polymer ?
#
loop_
_entity_poly.entity_id
_entity_poly.type
_entity_poly.pdbx_seq_one_letter_code
_entity_poly.pdbx_strand_id
1 'polypeptide(L)' 'VEFSIAMLASRDWNNQEIADYVGFSPNTVKTYLSRIYVKLNIKKRDELKKYMLK' A
#
# COMPACT_ATOMS: atom_id res chain seq x y z
N VAL A 1 1.71 7.51 7.76
CA VAL A 1 1.66 7.57 6.29
C VAL A 1 1.78 6.18 5.69
N GLU A 2 2.78 5.38 6.09
CA GLU A 2 2.93 4.02 5.58
C GLU A 2 1.71 3.16 5.88
N PHE A 3 1.18 3.27 7.08
CA PHE A 3 0.01 2.50 7.47
C PHE A 3 -1.21 2.86 6.64
N SER A 4 -1.42 4.15 6.39
CA SER A 4 -2.54 4.61 5.57
C SER A 4 -2.44 4.06 4.15
N ILE A 5 -1.24 4.09 3.57
CA ILE A 5 -1.01 3.55 2.23
C ILE A 5 -1.26 2.06 2.20
N ALA A 6 -0.79 1.33 3.20
CA ALA A 6 -1.02 -0.11 3.28
C ALA A 6 -2.50 -0.45 3.39
N MET A 7 -3.23 0.30 4.20
CA MET A 7 -4.67 0.09 4.38
C MET A 7 -5.43 0.32 3.08
N LEU A 8 -5.13 1.41 2.38
CA LEU A 8 -5.80 1.70 1.11
C LEU A 8 -5.45 0.68 0.04
N ALA A 9 -4.19 0.25 -0.01
CA ALA A 9 -3.77 -0.79 -0.96
C ALA A 9 -4.50 -2.11 -0.69
N SER A 10 -4.76 -2.42 0.58
CA SER A 10 -5.48 -3.63 0.95
C SER A 10 -6.96 -3.58 0.54
N ARG A 11 -7.46 -2.39 0.23
CA ARG A 11 -8.84 -2.19 -0.25
C ARG A 11 -8.93 -2.08 -1.77
N ASP A 12 -7.92 -2.56 -2.46
CA ASP A 12 -7.85 -2.60 -3.94
C ASP A 12 -7.76 -1.22 -4.59
N TRP A 13 -7.32 -0.20 -3.85
CA TRP A 13 -7.03 1.09 -4.44
C TRP A 13 -5.77 1.00 -5.29
N ASN A 14 -5.77 1.63 -6.46
CA ASN A 14 -4.54 1.68 -7.26
C ASN A 14 -3.62 2.79 -6.76
N ASN A 15 -2.39 2.83 -7.28
CA ASN A 15 -1.39 3.78 -6.81
C ASN A 15 -1.81 5.23 -7.02
N GLN A 16 -2.50 5.51 -8.13
CA GLN A 16 -2.97 6.85 -8.43
C GLN A 16 -4.02 7.31 -7.42
N GLU A 17 -4.95 6.44 -7.08
CA GLU A 17 -6.00 6.74 -6.11
C GLU A 17 -5.40 6.99 -4.73
N ILE A 18 -4.46 6.15 -4.32
CA ILE A 18 -3.79 6.31 -3.04
C ILE A 18 -3.00 7.62 -3.01
N ALA A 19 -2.28 7.92 -4.09
CA ALA A 19 -1.49 9.14 -4.19
C ALA A 19 -2.37 10.38 -4.06
N ASP A 20 -3.50 10.38 -4.72
CA ASP A 20 -4.45 11.51 -4.64
C ASP A 20 -4.96 11.69 -3.21
N TYR A 21 -5.24 10.60 -2.53
CA TYR A 21 -5.76 10.65 -1.17
C TYR A 21 -4.73 11.16 -0.17
N VAL A 22 -3.49 10.67 -0.25
CA VAL A 22 -2.45 11.03 0.73
C VAL A 22 -1.65 12.26 0.31
N GLY A 23 -1.84 12.77 -0.91
CA GLY A 23 -1.15 13.97 -1.37
C GLY A 23 0.26 13.71 -1.87
N PHE A 24 0.56 12.50 -2.33
CA PHE A 24 1.86 12.13 -2.87
C PHE A 24 1.74 11.82 -4.37
N SER A 25 2.90 11.63 -5.02
CA SER A 25 2.92 11.16 -6.39
C SER A 25 2.78 9.64 -6.44
N PRO A 26 2.29 9.06 -7.55
CA PRO A 26 2.20 7.60 -7.67
C PRO A 26 3.54 6.90 -7.48
N ASN A 27 4.64 7.51 -7.91
CA ASN A 27 5.98 6.95 -7.71
C ASN A 27 6.32 6.84 -6.23
N THR A 28 5.96 7.85 -5.45
CA THR A 28 6.19 7.84 -4.00
C THR A 28 5.38 6.72 -3.35
N VAL A 29 4.12 6.57 -3.75
CA VAL A 29 3.25 5.51 -3.24
C VAL A 29 3.86 4.14 -3.56
N LYS A 30 4.35 3.95 -4.77
CA LYS A 30 5.00 2.71 -5.16
C LYS A 30 6.20 2.39 -4.28
N THR A 31 7.00 3.40 -3.97
CA THR A 31 8.17 3.25 -3.10
C THR A 31 7.74 2.82 -1.69
N TYR A 32 6.72 3.46 -1.14
CA TYR A 32 6.20 3.09 0.17
C TYR A 32 5.65 1.66 0.17
N LEU A 33 4.93 1.28 -0.86
CA LEU A 33 4.38 -0.07 -0.95
C LEU A 33 5.49 -1.12 -1.00
N SER A 34 6.57 -0.85 -1.74
CA SER A 34 7.71 -1.75 -1.78
C SER A 34 8.31 -1.96 -0.39
N ARG A 35 8.45 -0.87 0.36
CA ARG A 35 8.97 -0.93 1.74
C ARG A 35 8.03 -1.73 2.64
N ILE A 36 6.74 -1.50 2.50
CA ILE A 36 5.73 -2.20 3.30
C ILE A 36 5.78 -3.71 3.02
N TYR A 37 5.89 -4.08 1.76
CA TYR A 37 5.96 -5.49 1.39
C TYR A 37 7.19 -6.18 2.00
N VAL A 38 8.33 -5.52 1.96
CA VAL A 38 9.55 -6.05 2.59
C VAL A 38 9.38 -6.14 4.11
N LYS A 39 8.84 -5.10 4.71
CA LYS A 39 8.67 -5.03 6.16
C LYS A 39 7.74 -6.11 6.70
N LEU A 40 6.67 -6.41 5.97
CA LEU A 40 5.69 -7.41 6.36
C LEU A 40 6.00 -8.79 5.78
N ASN A 41 7.10 -8.90 5.03
CA ASN A 41 7.51 -10.16 4.39
C ASN A 41 6.42 -10.72 3.48
N ILE A 42 5.82 -9.87 2.66
CA ILE A 42 4.80 -10.26 1.71
C ILE A 42 5.27 -9.95 0.29
N LYS A 43 4.73 -10.64 -0.69
CA LYS A 43 5.16 -10.52 -2.08
C LYS A 43 4.09 -9.93 -2.98
N LYS A 44 2.84 -10.02 -2.59
CA LYS A 44 1.71 -9.61 -3.42
C LYS A 44 0.72 -8.78 -2.62
N ARG A 45 -0.06 -7.99 -3.36
CA ARG A 45 -1.14 -7.20 -2.76
C ARG A 45 -2.18 -8.08 -2.08
N ASP A 46 -2.44 -9.27 -2.63
CA ASP A 46 -3.38 -10.22 -2.03
C ASP A 46 -2.94 -10.63 -0.63
N GLU A 47 -1.65 -10.81 -0.43
CA GLU A 47 -1.12 -11.13 0.90
C GLU A 47 -1.29 -9.96 1.86
N LEU A 48 -1.10 -8.73 1.36
CA LEU A 48 -1.33 -7.53 2.15
C LEU A 48 -2.78 -7.46 2.59
N LYS A 49 -3.70 -7.78 1.70
CA LYS A 49 -5.12 -7.77 1.99
C LYS A 49 -5.46 -8.73 3.14
N LYS A 50 -4.92 -9.95 3.08
CA LYS A 50 -5.11 -10.93 4.14
C LYS A 50 -4.52 -10.45 5.47
N TYR A 51 -3.35 -9.82 5.40
CA TYR A 51 -2.67 -9.31 6.59
C TYR A 51 -3.49 -8.22 7.28
N MET A 52 -4.06 -7.31 6.50
CA MET A 52 -4.78 -6.15 7.03
C MET A 52 -6.21 -6.47 7.45
N LEU A 53 -6.78 -7.54 6.96
CA LEU A 53 -8.17 -7.91 7.25
C LEU A 53 -8.33 -8.92 8.39
N LYS A 54 -7.29 -9.13 9.13
CA LYS A 54 -7.37 -10.03 10.30
C LYS A 54 -8.34 -9.54 11.37
#